data_d8907ff711d64045ec91c02471fbd457
#
_entry.id   d8907ff711d64045ec91c02471fbd457
#
_cell.length_a   1.000
_cell.length_b   1.000
_cell.length_c   1.000
_cell.angle_alpha   90.00
_cell.angle_beta   90.00
_cell.angle_gamma   90.00
#
_symmetry.space_group_name_H-M   'P 1'
#
loop_
_entity.id
_entity.type
_entity.pdbx_description
1 polymer ?
#
loop_
_entity_poly.entity_id
_entity_poly.type
_entity_poly.pdbx_seq_one_letter_code
_entity_poly.pdbx_strand_id
1 'polypeptide(L)'
;MITIIIPTYNEAESITCLINYLKDNSNNKVKEIIVSDGGSTDKTLEVAKQAGVKAVLSPKKGRASQMNYAASIASGGVLYFVHADTSPPPTFVQDIEQALADGYELGRYRTRFNSNKIILRINAFFTRFDWFICYGGDQTLYITDKLFKQIGGFKEEMLIMEDYEIVERARKKRKYKIFSKAALVSARKYETNSWLTVQLANRTIVKMYNKGASQVEMVEKYQEMLVYR
;
A
#
# COMPACT_ATOMS: atom_id res chain seq x y z
N MET A 1 -18.75 5.67 -3.35
CA MET A 1 -17.65 6.59 -3.66
C MET A 1 -16.39 6.14 -2.91
N ILE A 2 -15.22 6.34 -3.50
CA ILE A 2 -13.91 5.87 -3.01
C ILE A 2 -13.21 7.03 -2.30
N THR A 3 -12.61 6.79 -1.12
CA THR A 3 -11.55 7.62 -0.55
C THR A 3 -10.21 6.95 -0.82
N ILE A 4 -9.28 7.67 -1.48
CA ILE A 4 -7.91 7.21 -1.68
C ILE A 4 -7.07 7.68 -0.48
N ILE A 5 -6.29 6.77 0.09
CA ILE A 5 -5.42 7.04 1.25
C ILE A 5 -3.98 6.76 0.84
N ILE A 6 -3.10 7.75 1.00
CA ILE A 6 -1.69 7.68 0.64
C ILE A 6 -0.85 7.92 1.90
N PRO A 7 -0.31 6.87 2.55
CA PRO A 7 0.68 7.06 3.61
C PRO A 7 1.99 7.55 3.00
N THR A 8 2.60 8.60 3.58
CA THR A 8 3.82 9.23 3.06
C THR A 8 4.87 9.44 4.14
N TYR A 9 6.13 9.37 3.73
CA TYR A 9 7.28 9.79 4.53
C TYR A 9 8.44 10.15 3.60
N ASN A 10 8.81 11.45 3.51
CA ASN A 10 9.85 12.00 2.65
C ASN A 10 9.66 11.64 1.16
N GLU A 11 8.51 12.03 0.60
CA GLU A 11 8.11 11.78 -0.79
C GLU A 11 7.79 13.07 -1.57
N ALA A 12 8.40 14.21 -1.18
CA ALA A 12 8.13 15.52 -1.79
C ALA A 12 8.32 15.54 -3.31
N GLU A 13 9.29 14.76 -3.82
CA GLU A 13 9.61 14.72 -5.26
C GLU A 13 8.56 13.98 -6.09
N SER A 14 7.88 12.97 -5.51
CA SER A 14 7.00 12.05 -6.24
C SER A 14 5.51 12.29 -6.00
N ILE A 15 5.14 12.79 -4.83
CA ILE A 15 3.74 12.80 -4.37
C ILE A 15 2.81 13.63 -5.27
N THR A 16 3.24 14.77 -5.79
CA THR A 16 2.41 15.59 -6.67
C THR A 16 2.05 14.87 -7.96
N CYS A 17 3.02 14.16 -8.55
CA CYS A 17 2.79 13.40 -9.77
C CYS A 17 1.74 12.30 -9.54
N LEU A 18 1.84 11.56 -8.43
CA LEU A 18 0.86 10.55 -8.07
C LEU A 18 -0.52 11.15 -7.81
N ILE A 19 -0.62 12.26 -7.07
CA ILE A 19 -1.90 12.93 -6.79
C ILE A 19 -2.59 13.33 -8.09
N ASN A 20 -1.87 13.99 -9.01
CA ASN A 20 -2.43 14.43 -10.29
C ASN A 20 -2.89 13.22 -11.12
N TYR A 21 -2.06 12.18 -11.22
CA TYR A 21 -2.42 10.93 -11.88
C TYR A 21 -3.72 10.32 -11.33
N LEU A 22 -3.87 10.27 -10.00
CA LEU A 22 -5.07 9.73 -9.36
C LEU A 22 -6.31 10.60 -9.62
N LYS A 23 -6.17 11.94 -9.61
CA LYS A 23 -7.24 12.87 -9.94
C LYS A 23 -7.71 12.69 -11.39
N ASP A 24 -6.79 12.64 -12.34
CA ASP A 24 -7.08 12.51 -13.77
C ASP A 24 -7.84 11.21 -14.08
N ASN A 25 -7.62 10.15 -13.28
CA ASN A 25 -8.25 8.85 -13.46
C ASN A 25 -9.39 8.57 -12.47
N SER A 26 -9.87 9.59 -11.74
CA SER A 26 -10.90 9.44 -10.70
C SER A 26 -12.32 9.28 -11.22
N ASN A 27 -12.61 9.69 -12.48
CA ASN A 27 -13.93 9.60 -13.13
C ASN A 27 -15.10 10.15 -12.27
N ASN A 28 -14.86 11.17 -11.46
CA ASN A 28 -15.81 11.76 -10.51
C ASN A 28 -16.39 10.76 -9.47
N LYS A 29 -15.76 9.61 -9.28
CA LYS A 29 -16.17 8.55 -8.34
C LYS A 29 -15.28 8.50 -7.10
N VAL A 30 -14.13 9.15 -7.14
CA VAL A 30 -13.28 9.40 -5.97
C VAL A 30 -13.83 10.60 -5.24
N LYS A 31 -14.19 10.41 -3.97
CA LYS A 31 -14.75 11.47 -3.13
C LYS A 31 -13.66 12.42 -2.63
N GLU A 32 -12.53 11.85 -2.26
CA GLU A 32 -11.39 12.57 -1.74
C GLU A 32 -10.10 11.75 -1.85
N ILE A 33 -8.97 12.45 -1.85
CA ILE A 33 -7.64 11.88 -1.66
C ILE A 33 -7.10 12.42 -0.34
N ILE A 34 -6.67 11.53 0.55
CA ILE A 34 -6.08 11.86 1.84
C ILE A 34 -4.62 11.43 1.83
N VAL A 35 -3.72 12.39 1.92
CA VAL A 35 -2.29 12.13 2.18
C VAL A 35 -2.08 12.17 3.68
N SER A 36 -1.65 11.05 4.25
CA SER A 36 -1.35 10.92 5.68
C SER A 36 0.16 10.85 5.89
N ASP A 37 0.72 11.97 6.34
CA ASP A 37 2.16 12.13 6.50
C ASP A 37 2.64 11.58 7.85
N GLY A 38 3.71 10.81 7.86
CA GLY A 38 4.31 10.16 9.04
C GLY A 38 5.32 11.01 9.79
N GLY A 39 5.34 12.33 9.55
CA GLY A 39 6.32 13.27 10.11
C GLY A 39 7.54 13.43 9.22
N SER A 40 7.29 13.67 7.91
CA SER A 40 8.33 13.97 6.94
C SER A 40 9.19 15.17 7.37
N THR A 41 10.46 15.12 7.05
CA THR A 41 11.43 16.20 7.30
C THR A 41 11.64 17.07 6.06
N ASP A 42 11.13 16.65 4.91
CA ASP A 42 11.11 17.40 3.66
C ASP A 42 9.77 18.15 3.47
N LYS A 43 9.53 18.67 2.27
CA LYS A 43 8.32 19.42 1.94
C LYS A 43 7.10 18.56 1.56
N THR A 44 7.09 17.25 1.87
CA THR A 44 6.01 16.33 1.46
C THR A 44 4.62 16.85 1.81
N LEU A 45 4.41 17.23 3.07
CA LEU A 45 3.10 17.71 3.53
C LEU A 45 2.66 19.02 2.86
N GLU A 46 3.62 19.94 2.66
CA GLU A 46 3.37 21.22 1.99
C GLU A 46 2.97 21.01 0.53
N VAL A 47 3.76 20.23 -0.20
CA VAL A 47 3.55 19.92 -1.62
C VAL A 47 2.22 19.19 -1.84
N ALA A 48 1.85 18.27 -0.95
CA ALA A 48 0.57 17.58 -1.00
C ALA A 48 -0.62 18.55 -0.81
N LYS A 49 -0.51 19.50 0.14
CA LYS A 49 -1.53 20.58 0.32
C LYS A 49 -1.65 21.46 -0.92
N GLN A 50 -0.53 21.87 -1.51
CA GLN A 50 -0.51 22.66 -2.74
C GLN A 50 -1.13 21.92 -3.93
N ALA A 51 -1.00 20.59 -3.98
CA ALA A 51 -1.69 19.75 -4.96
C ALA A 51 -3.21 19.67 -4.75
N GLY A 52 -3.79 20.36 -3.74
CA GLY A 52 -5.23 20.49 -3.54
C GLY A 52 -5.91 19.21 -3.10
N VAL A 53 -5.27 18.45 -2.21
CA VAL A 53 -5.83 17.28 -1.54
C VAL A 53 -5.83 17.48 -0.02
N LYS A 54 -6.57 16.63 0.71
CA LYS A 54 -6.55 16.63 2.17
C LYS A 54 -5.23 16.03 2.65
N ALA A 55 -4.29 16.87 3.04
CA ALA A 55 -3.00 16.43 3.58
C ALA A 55 -2.93 16.69 5.09
N VAL A 56 -2.71 15.64 5.85
CA VAL A 56 -2.73 15.64 7.32
C VAL A 56 -1.45 15.02 7.88
N LEU A 57 -1.01 15.53 9.02
CA LEU A 57 0.04 14.91 9.81
C LEU A 57 -0.59 13.80 10.68
N SER A 58 -0.08 12.58 10.57
CA SER A 58 -0.50 11.47 11.42
C SER A 58 -0.06 11.73 12.87
N PRO A 59 -0.94 11.53 13.87
CA PRO A 59 -0.58 11.72 15.27
C PRO A 59 0.47 10.72 15.77
N LYS A 60 0.62 9.59 15.05
CA LYS A 60 1.63 8.57 15.36
C LYS A 60 2.42 8.22 14.10
N LYS A 61 3.70 7.91 14.28
CA LYS A 61 4.57 7.39 13.22
C LYS A 61 4.22 5.93 12.90
N GLY A 62 4.49 5.54 11.65
CA GLY A 62 4.26 4.18 11.17
C GLY A 62 3.11 4.07 10.19
N ARG A 63 3.29 3.25 9.14
CA ARG A 63 2.32 3.11 8.04
C ARG A 63 0.93 2.69 8.52
N ALA A 64 0.84 1.72 9.43
CA ALA A 64 -0.43 1.27 10.00
C ALA A 64 -1.19 2.43 10.66
N SER A 65 -0.51 3.23 11.49
CA SER A 65 -1.11 4.38 12.16
C SER A 65 -1.52 5.48 11.18
N GLN A 66 -0.69 5.77 10.16
CA GLN A 66 -1.02 6.73 9.12
C GLN A 66 -2.28 6.32 8.35
N MET A 67 -2.37 5.04 7.95
CA MET A 67 -3.52 4.50 7.22
C MET A 67 -4.79 4.46 8.07
N ASN A 68 -4.69 4.07 9.34
CA ASN A 68 -5.82 4.11 10.27
C ASN A 68 -6.32 5.53 10.53
N TYR A 69 -5.41 6.47 10.77
CA TYR A 69 -5.79 7.86 10.98
C TYR A 69 -6.51 8.45 9.77
N ALA A 70 -5.97 8.25 8.57
CA ALA A 70 -6.64 8.69 7.35
C ALA A 70 -8.00 8.00 7.15
N ALA A 71 -8.11 6.71 7.44
CA ALA A 71 -9.37 5.97 7.37
C ALA A 71 -10.41 6.50 8.36
N SER A 72 -9.99 6.93 9.56
CA SER A 72 -10.91 7.48 10.59
C SER A 72 -11.57 8.81 10.18
N ILE A 73 -10.91 9.57 9.29
CA ILE A 73 -11.41 10.88 8.79
C ILE A 73 -11.90 10.81 7.34
N ALA A 74 -11.92 9.60 6.77
CA ALA A 74 -12.43 9.32 5.43
C ALA A 74 -13.95 9.37 5.38
N SER A 75 -14.50 9.82 4.26
CA SER A 75 -15.95 9.96 4.05
C SER A 75 -16.51 9.06 2.94
N GLY A 76 -15.65 8.28 2.27
CA GLY A 76 -16.04 7.31 1.26
C GLY A 76 -16.44 5.96 1.85
N GLY A 77 -17.35 5.25 1.19
CA GLY A 77 -17.75 3.89 1.58
C GLY A 77 -16.74 2.80 1.20
N VAL A 78 -15.70 3.19 0.45
CA VAL A 78 -14.58 2.31 0.05
C VAL A 78 -13.29 3.06 0.33
N LEU A 79 -12.38 2.41 1.03
CA LEU A 79 -11.04 2.89 1.30
C LEU A 79 -10.08 2.23 0.29
N TYR A 80 -9.27 3.05 -0.37
CA TYR A 80 -8.29 2.57 -1.34
C TYR A 80 -6.89 3.04 -0.92
N PHE A 81 -6.12 2.16 -0.33
CA PHE A 81 -4.75 2.43 0.11
C PHE A 81 -3.80 2.30 -1.08
N VAL A 82 -3.04 3.35 -1.34
CA VAL A 82 -2.06 3.45 -2.42
C VAL A 82 -0.76 4.00 -1.85
N HIS A 83 0.34 3.28 -1.99
CA HIS A 83 1.65 3.77 -1.54
C HIS A 83 2.17 4.89 -2.44
N ALA A 84 2.98 5.80 -1.89
CA ALA A 84 3.45 7.00 -2.58
C ALA A 84 4.32 6.71 -3.83
N ASP A 85 4.84 5.50 -3.93
CA ASP A 85 5.66 5.00 -5.03
C ASP A 85 4.93 4.00 -5.96
N THR A 86 3.61 3.95 -5.87
CA THR A 86 2.77 2.99 -6.60
C THR A 86 1.68 3.72 -7.39
N SER A 87 1.56 3.42 -8.68
CA SER A 87 0.48 3.93 -9.54
C SER A 87 -0.46 2.79 -9.96
N PRO A 88 -1.74 2.82 -9.56
CA PRO A 88 -2.72 1.84 -10.01
C PRO A 88 -3.01 1.98 -11.52
N PRO A 89 -3.65 0.98 -12.18
CA PRO A 89 -4.13 1.15 -13.54
C PRO A 89 -5.10 2.33 -13.67
N PRO A 90 -5.16 3.04 -14.84
CA PRO A 90 -6.07 4.17 -15.03
C PRO A 90 -7.56 3.81 -14.82
N THR A 91 -7.88 2.54 -14.93
CA THR A 91 -9.24 2.00 -14.76
C THR A 91 -9.56 1.58 -13.32
N PHE A 92 -8.76 2.00 -12.34
CA PHE A 92 -8.89 1.51 -10.96
C PHE A 92 -10.28 1.72 -10.36
N VAL A 93 -10.95 2.80 -10.71
CA VAL A 93 -12.32 3.09 -10.24
C VAL A 93 -13.29 2.04 -10.75
N GLN A 94 -13.32 1.82 -12.07
CA GLN A 94 -14.22 0.86 -12.71
C GLN A 94 -13.91 -0.57 -12.23
N ASP A 95 -12.64 -0.90 -12.09
CA ASP A 95 -12.21 -2.23 -11.62
C ASP A 95 -12.71 -2.50 -10.19
N ILE A 96 -12.62 -1.51 -9.29
CA ILE A 96 -13.11 -1.61 -7.91
C ILE A 96 -14.66 -1.67 -7.90
N GLU A 97 -15.36 -0.81 -8.65
CA GLU A 97 -16.83 -0.83 -8.73
C GLU A 97 -17.34 -2.19 -9.22
N GLN A 98 -16.70 -2.75 -10.26
CA GLN A 98 -17.07 -4.08 -10.76
C GLN A 98 -16.80 -5.17 -9.73
N ALA A 99 -15.67 -5.13 -9.05
CA ALA A 99 -15.34 -6.11 -8.01
C ALA A 99 -16.34 -6.07 -6.85
N LEU A 100 -16.79 -4.87 -6.44
CA LEU A 100 -17.83 -4.70 -5.43
C LEU A 100 -19.19 -5.26 -5.90
N ALA A 101 -19.56 -5.03 -7.16
CA ALA A 101 -20.77 -5.59 -7.78
C ALA A 101 -20.72 -7.13 -7.82
N ASP A 102 -19.52 -7.70 -8.04
CA ASP A 102 -19.26 -9.15 -8.00
C ASP A 102 -19.18 -9.71 -6.55
N GLY A 103 -19.40 -8.88 -5.52
CA GLY A 103 -19.41 -9.28 -4.11
C GLY A 103 -18.03 -9.38 -3.44
N TYR A 104 -17.00 -8.77 -4.01
CA TYR A 104 -15.67 -8.69 -3.41
C TYR A 104 -15.49 -7.39 -2.63
N GLU A 105 -15.46 -7.46 -1.31
CA GLU A 105 -15.34 -6.28 -0.44
C GLU A 105 -13.89 -5.83 -0.23
N LEU A 106 -12.91 -6.60 -0.69
CA LEU A 106 -11.50 -6.25 -0.64
C LEU A 106 -10.72 -6.89 -1.80
N GLY A 107 -9.59 -6.27 -2.16
CA GLY A 107 -8.70 -6.80 -3.20
C GLY A 107 -7.54 -5.89 -3.52
N ARG A 108 -6.68 -6.37 -4.40
CA ARG A 108 -5.45 -5.70 -4.83
C ARG A 108 -5.19 -5.89 -6.31
N TYR A 109 -4.31 -5.06 -6.84
CA TYR A 109 -3.70 -5.30 -8.14
C TYR A 109 -2.50 -6.25 -8.04
N ARG A 110 -2.16 -6.88 -9.17
CA ARG A 110 -0.84 -7.46 -9.38
C ARG A 110 0.19 -6.35 -9.41
N THR A 111 1.46 -6.68 -9.22
CA THR A 111 2.56 -5.73 -9.31
C THR A 111 3.21 -5.80 -10.69
N ARG A 112 3.65 -4.63 -11.19
CA ARG A 112 4.60 -4.49 -12.29
C ARG A 112 5.62 -3.43 -11.87
N PHE A 113 6.90 -3.76 -11.91
CA PHE A 113 7.95 -2.80 -11.60
C PHE A 113 8.25 -1.88 -12.80
N ASN A 114 8.56 -0.61 -12.54
CA ASN A 114 9.05 0.34 -13.55
C ASN A 114 10.50 0.03 -13.92
N SER A 115 10.79 -1.20 -14.33
CA SER A 115 12.14 -1.69 -14.64
C SER A 115 12.12 -2.70 -15.76
N ASN A 116 13.15 -2.66 -16.60
CA ASN A 116 13.34 -3.63 -17.68
C ASN A 116 14.07 -4.91 -17.24
N LYS A 117 14.51 -5.01 -15.97
CA LYS A 117 15.19 -6.18 -15.44
C LYS A 117 14.28 -7.41 -15.50
N ILE A 118 14.70 -8.45 -16.22
CA ILE A 118 13.92 -9.70 -16.42
C ILE A 118 13.56 -10.33 -15.07
N ILE A 119 14.48 -10.32 -14.12
CA ILE A 119 14.25 -10.92 -12.80
C ILE A 119 13.09 -10.24 -12.05
N LEU A 120 12.89 -8.92 -12.20
CA LEU A 120 11.74 -8.21 -11.62
C LEU A 120 10.44 -8.53 -12.33
N ARG A 121 10.47 -8.83 -13.63
CA ARG A 121 9.31 -9.31 -14.37
C ARG A 121 8.90 -10.71 -13.90
N ILE A 122 9.86 -11.59 -13.62
CA ILE A 122 9.61 -12.91 -13.01
C ILE A 122 9.02 -12.75 -11.63
N ASN A 123 9.59 -11.87 -10.78
CA ASN A 123 9.06 -11.58 -9.45
C ASN A 123 7.60 -11.09 -9.51
N ALA A 124 7.32 -10.12 -10.38
CA ALA A 124 5.99 -9.57 -10.61
C ALA A 124 4.98 -10.65 -11.09
N PHE A 125 5.42 -11.63 -11.88
CA PHE A 125 4.56 -12.71 -12.34
C PHE A 125 3.92 -13.48 -11.19
N PHE A 126 4.63 -13.71 -10.10
CA PHE A 126 4.13 -14.45 -8.95
C PHE A 126 3.07 -13.68 -8.14
N THR A 127 2.98 -12.35 -8.27
CA THR A 127 1.96 -11.54 -7.57
C THR A 127 0.52 -11.82 -8.02
N ARG A 128 0.35 -12.61 -9.09
CA ARG A 128 -0.96 -13.10 -9.56
C ARG A 128 -1.55 -14.20 -8.69
N PHE A 129 -0.71 -14.85 -7.89
CA PHE A 129 -1.16 -15.95 -7.05
C PHE A 129 -1.58 -15.43 -5.68
N ASP A 130 -2.56 -16.13 -5.11
CA ASP A 130 -3.08 -15.85 -3.79
C ASP A 130 -2.26 -16.61 -2.73
N TRP A 131 -0.95 -16.37 -2.73
CA TRP A 131 -0.03 -16.94 -1.75
C TRP A 131 0.38 -15.88 -0.74
N PHE A 132 0.51 -16.27 0.53
CA PHE A 132 0.93 -15.38 1.61
C PHE A 132 2.18 -14.56 1.26
N ILE A 133 3.22 -15.22 0.71
CA ILE A 133 4.46 -14.55 0.32
C ILE A 133 4.28 -13.45 -0.75
N CYS A 134 3.13 -13.43 -1.41
CA CYS A 134 2.79 -12.45 -2.46
C CYS A 134 1.95 -11.28 -1.94
N TYR A 135 1.69 -11.15 -0.63
CA TYR A 135 0.89 -10.07 -0.06
C TYR A 135 1.69 -8.79 0.25
N GLY A 136 2.96 -8.72 -0.15
CA GLY A 136 3.90 -7.66 0.24
C GLY A 136 3.41 -6.23 0.03
N GLY A 137 3.94 -5.35 0.86
CA GLY A 137 3.55 -3.97 1.07
C GLY A 137 3.67 -2.99 -0.09
N ASP A 138 4.16 -3.43 -1.26
CA ASP A 138 4.22 -2.61 -2.48
C ASP A 138 2.92 -2.73 -3.31
N GLN A 139 1.84 -3.26 -2.72
CA GLN A 139 0.58 -3.51 -3.41
C GLN A 139 -0.50 -2.57 -2.90
N THR A 140 -1.35 -2.13 -3.81
CA THR A 140 -2.54 -1.38 -3.41
C THR A 140 -3.55 -2.29 -2.72
N LEU A 141 -4.35 -1.75 -1.82
CA LEU A 141 -5.44 -2.47 -1.17
C LEU A 141 -6.72 -1.64 -1.22
N TYR A 142 -7.79 -2.13 -1.87
CA TYR A 142 -9.12 -1.58 -1.61
C TYR A 142 -9.86 -2.46 -0.62
N ILE A 143 -10.66 -1.83 0.23
CA ILE A 143 -11.51 -2.50 1.21
C ILE A 143 -12.74 -1.62 1.47
N THR A 144 -13.92 -2.23 1.67
CA THR A 144 -15.09 -1.44 2.10
C THR A 144 -14.86 -0.90 3.51
N ASP A 145 -15.29 0.35 3.76
CA ASP A 145 -15.19 0.97 5.09
C ASP A 145 -15.88 0.10 6.17
N LYS A 146 -17.01 -0.52 5.81
CA LYS A 146 -17.72 -1.45 6.69
C LYS A 146 -16.85 -2.64 7.10
N LEU A 147 -16.21 -3.32 6.15
CA LEU A 147 -15.32 -4.45 6.44
C LEU A 147 -14.08 -3.99 7.22
N PHE A 148 -13.48 -2.84 6.85
CA PHE A 148 -12.34 -2.27 7.53
C PHE A 148 -12.62 -2.05 9.02
N LYS A 149 -13.75 -1.41 9.35
CA LYS A 149 -14.20 -1.22 10.74
C LYS A 149 -14.51 -2.55 11.45
N GLN A 150 -15.16 -3.48 10.75
CA GLN A 150 -15.51 -4.80 11.30
C GLN A 150 -14.28 -5.62 11.70
N ILE A 151 -13.16 -5.45 11.01
CA ILE A 151 -11.91 -6.14 11.33
C ILE A 151 -10.99 -5.30 12.26
N GLY A 152 -11.36 -4.07 12.61
CA GLY A 152 -10.60 -3.20 13.51
C GLY A 152 -9.42 -2.48 12.86
N GLY A 153 -9.43 -2.26 11.53
CA GLY A 153 -8.38 -1.55 10.82
C GLY A 153 -7.04 -2.30 10.77
N PHE A 154 -5.95 -1.57 10.53
CA PHE A 154 -4.58 -2.08 10.65
C PHE A 154 -4.20 -2.17 12.14
N LYS A 155 -3.37 -3.13 12.51
CA LYS A 155 -2.78 -3.22 13.84
C LYS A 155 -1.64 -2.21 13.97
N GLU A 156 -1.82 -1.18 14.80
CA GLU A 156 -0.86 -0.08 14.93
C GLU A 156 0.46 -0.48 15.58
N GLU A 157 0.46 -1.58 16.34
CA GLU A 157 1.68 -2.19 16.87
C GLU A 157 2.58 -2.79 15.80
N MET A 158 2.06 -3.00 14.57
CA MET A 158 2.84 -3.55 13.47
C MET A 158 3.67 -2.46 12.79
N LEU A 159 4.99 -2.57 12.90
CA LEU A 159 5.96 -1.71 12.25
C LEU A 159 6.32 -2.21 10.85
N ILE A 160 6.13 -3.49 10.61
CA ILE A 160 6.34 -4.20 9.34
C ILE A 160 5.34 -5.35 9.23
N MET A 161 5.00 -5.81 8.01
CA MET A 161 4.03 -6.87 7.72
C MET A 161 2.56 -6.50 8.01
N GLU A 162 2.23 -5.23 8.22
CA GLU A 162 0.87 -4.76 8.46
C GLU A 162 -0.09 -5.09 7.31
N ASP A 163 0.40 -5.03 6.06
CA ASP A 163 -0.36 -5.36 4.86
C ASP A 163 -0.68 -6.86 4.76
N TYR A 164 0.26 -7.71 5.20
CA TYR A 164 0.04 -9.16 5.27
C TYR A 164 -1.03 -9.51 6.31
N GLU A 165 -0.92 -8.93 7.49
CA GLU A 165 -1.80 -9.19 8.62
C GLU A 165 -3.24 -8.80 8.32
N ILE A 166 -3.47 -7.60 7.80
CA ILE A 166 -4.82 -7.12 7.49
C ILE A 166 -5.48 -7.99 6.41
N VAL A 167 -4.74 -8.39 5.37
CA VAL A 167 -5.25 -9.25 4.31
C VAL A 167 -5.61 -10.62 4.86
N GLU A 168 -4.76 -11.26 5.67
CA GLU A 168 -5.06 -12.54 6.31
C GLU A 168 -6.33 -12.48 7.17
N ARG A 169 -6.47 -11.43 7.98
CA ARG A 169 -7.61 -11.25 8.86
C ARG A 169 -8.90 -10.97 8.09
N ALA A 170 -8.84 -10.16 7.05
CA ALA A 170 -10.00 -9.84 6.21
C ALA A 170 -10.48 -11.06 5.38
N ARG A 171 -9.56 -11.86 4.84
CA ARG A 171 -9.85 -13.06 4.05
C ARG A 171 -10.60 -14.15 4.83
N LYS A 172 -10.41 -14.22 6.13
CA LYS A 172 -11.20 -15.13 6.99
C LYS A 172 -12.68 -14.78 7.00
N LYS A 173 -13.03 -13.55 6.60
CA LYS A 173 -14.41 -13.04 6.62
C LYS A 173 -15.01 -12.86 5.23
N ARG A 174 -14.19 -12.54 4.22
CA ARG A 174 -14.66 -12.16 2.87
C ARG A 174 -13.76 -12.70 1.77
N LYS A 175 -14.34 -12.86 0.58
CA LYS A 175 -13.60 -13.23 -0.63
C LYS A 175 -12.66 -12.10 -1.04
N TYR A 176 -11.45 -12.46 -1.44
CA TYR A 176 -10.37 -11.56 -1.81
C TYR A 176 -10.19 -11.53 -3.33
N LYS A 177 -10.18 -10.33 -3.92
CA LYS A 177 -9.97 -10.13 -5.36
C LYS A 177 -8.53 -9.83 -5.67
N ILE A 178 -7.94 -10.56 -6.63
CA ILE A 178 -6.69 -10.17 -7.29
C ILE A 178 -7.06 -9.77 -8.71
N PHE A 179 -6.87 -8.49 -9.05
CA PHE A 179 -7.15 -7.99 -10.39
C PHE A 179 -6.14 -8.55 -11.41
N SER A 180 -6.59 -8.77 -12.65
CA SER A 180 -5.72 -9.21 -13.75
C SER A 180 -4.77 -8.13 -14.24
N LYS A 181 -5.13 -6.84 -14.08
CA LYS A 181 -4.28 -5.69 -14.33
C LYS A 181 -3.22 -5.53 -13.23
N ALA A 182 -2.18 -4.74 -13.49
CA ALA A 182 -1.08 -4.55 -12.55
C ALA A 182 -0.90 -3.06 -12.19
N ALA A 183 -0.67 -2.77 -10.92
CA ALA A 183 -0.16 -1.50 -10.46
C ALA A 183 1.33 -1.38 -10.78
N LEU A 184 1.76 -0.20 -11.21
CA LEU A 184 3.16 0.11 -11.48
C LEU A 184 3.83 0.54 -10.17
N VAL A 185 4.84 -0.20 -9.75
CA VAL A 185 5.57 0.01 -8.49
C VAL A 185 7.00 0.46 -8.80
N SER A 186 7.52 1.40 -8.02
CA SER A 186 8.90 1.86 -8.15
C SER A 186 9.89 0.72 -7.91
N ALA A 187 10.91 0.65 -8.77
CA ALA A 187 12.01 -0.29 -8.62
C ALA A 187 13.20 0.29 -7.84
N ARG A 188 13.07 1.49 -7.21
CA ARG A 188 14.16 2.20 -6.51
C ARG A 188 14.89 1.34 -5.48
N LYS A 189 14.18 0.45 -4.79
CA LYS A 189 14.75 -0.50 -3.84
C LYS A 189 15.79 -1.44 -4.48
N TYR A 190 15.63 -1.73 -5.77
CA TYR A 190 16.53 -2.59 -6.55
C TYR A 190 17.64 -1.82 -7.28
N GLU A 191 17.77 -0.52 -7.04
CA GLU A 191 18.89 0.28 -7.49
C GLU A 191 20.07 0.17 -6.51
N THR A 192 19.76 0.11 -5.21
CA THR A 192 20.76 0.02 -4.13
C THR A 192 20.96 -1.41 -3.62
N ASN A 193 19.99 -2.29 -3.83
CA ASN A 193 20.06 -3.67 -3.35
C ASN A 193 19.92 -4.67 -4.51
N SER A 194 20.70 -5.76 -4.47
CA SER A 194 20.52 -6.84 -5.41
C SER A 194 19.13 -7.50 -5.22
N TRP A 195 18.56 -8.05 -6.29
CA TRP A 195 17.30 -8.77 -6.19
C TRP A 195 17.39 -9.92 -5.15
N LEU A 196 18.50 -10.67 -5.17
CA LEU A 196 18.69 -11.79 -4.24
C LEU A 196 18.69 -11.32 -2.79
N THR A 197 19.40 -10.22 -2.49
CA THR A 197 19.41 -9.62 -1.15
C THR A 197 18.02 -9.25 -0.68
N VAL A 198 17.21 -8.62 -1.54
CA VAL A 198 15.82 -8.26 -1.21
C VAL A 198 14.96 -9.49 -0.96
N GLN A 199 15.08 -10.56 -1.78
CA GLN A 199 14.32 -11.78 -1.57
C GLN A 199 14.72 -12.51 -0.29
N LEU A 200 16.03 -12.54 0.04
CA LEU A 200 16.51 -13.12 1.29
C LEU A 200 15.99 -12.35 2.51
N ALA A 201 16.02 -11.01 2.45
CA ALA A 201 15.46 -10.16 3.50
C ALA A 201 13.96 -10.42 3.68
N ASN A 202 13.16 -10.37 2.62
CA ASN A 202 11.73 -10.64 2.66
C ASN A 202 11.44 -12.04 3.24
N ARG A 203 12.15 -13.07 2.79
CA ARG A 203 12.00 -14.44 3.32
C ARG A 203 12.35 -14.53 4.80
N THR A 204 13.40 -13.81 5.24
CA THR A 204 13.81 -13.77 6.65
C THR A 204 12.71 -13.16 7.51
N ILE A 205 12.16 -12.01 7.09
CA ILE A 205 11.10 -11.34 7.82
C ILE A 205 9.83 -12.19 7.89
N VAL A 206 9.42 -12.83 6.79
CA VAL A 206 8.27 -13.76 6.80
C VAL A 206 8.51 -14.93 7.78
N LYS A 207 9.73 -15.48 7.85
CA LYS A 207 10.06 -16.54 8.83
C LYS A 207 10.00 -16.02 10.27
N MET A 208 10.52 -14.82 10.53
CA MET A 208 10.48 -14.19 11.85
C MET A 208 9.03 -13.91 12.28
N TYR A 209 8.21 -13.38 11.38
CA TYR A 209 6.78 -13.15 11.59
C TYR A 209 6.05 -14.45 11.99
N ASN A 210 6.24 -15.51 11.21
CA ASN A 210 5.61 -16.82 11.48
C ASN A 210 6.09 -17.48 12.79
N LYS A 211 7.26 -17.09 13.30
CA LYS A 211 7.79 -17.54 14.59
C LYS A 211 7.38 -16.66 15.77
N GLY A 212 6.64 -15.56 15.51
CA GLY A 212 6.21 -14.63 16.54
C GLY A 212 7.32 -13.73 17.08
N ALA A 213 8.36 -13.44 16.26
CA ALA A 213 9.38 -12.46 16.62
C ALA A 213 8.77 -11.09 16.86
N SER A 214 9.38 -10.27 17.70
CA SER A 214 8.92 -8.91 17.97
C SER A 214 9.03 -8.02 16.73
N GLN A 215 8.18 -7.00 16.65
CA GLN A 215 8.20 -6.05 15.54
C GLN A 215 9.52 -5.28 15.46
N VAL A 216 10.11 -4.95 16.61
CA VAL A 216 11.39 -4.24 16.70
C VAL A 216 12.51 -5.11 16.10
N GLU A 217 12.64 -6.36 16.54
CA GLU A 217 13.63 -7.30 16.01
C GLU A 217 13.50 -7.49 14.49
N MET A 218 12.27 -7.56 13.97
CA MET A 218 12.04 -7.70 12.54
C MET A 218 12.47 -6.44 11.76
N VAL A 219 12.19 -5.25 12.27
CA VAL A 219 12.60 -3.98 11.64
C VAL A 219 14.11 -3.84 11.65
N GLU A 220 14.76 -4.07 12.80
CA GLU A 220 16.22 -4.03 12.93
C GLU A 220 16.88 -5.00 11.95
N LYS A 221 16.39 -6.24 11.88
CA LYS A 221 16.90 -7.25 10.96
C LYS A 221 16.72 -6.85 9.50
N TYR A 222 15.58 -6.25 9.16
CA TYR A 222 15.33 -5.80 7.80
C TYR A 222 16.24 -4.65 7.39
N GLN A 223 16.47 -3.70 8.31
CA GLN A 223 17.40 -2.58 8.12
C GLN A 223 18.86 -3.01 8.02
N GLU A 224 19.27 -4.03 8.80
CA GLU A 224 20.60 -4.64 8.70
C GLU A 224 20.85 -5.26 7.31
N MET A 225 19.82 -5.87 6.73
CA MET A 225 19.94 -6.61 5.47
C MET A 225 19.85 -5.74 4.22
N LEU A 226 19.27 -4.55 4.31
CA LEU A 226 18.98 -3.69 3.15
C LEU A 226 19.52 -2.28 3.35
N VAL A 227 20.08 -1.73 2.26
CA VAL A 227 20.45 -0.31 2.20
C VAL A 227 19.16 0.47 1.88
N TYR A 228 18.73 1.32 2.84
CA TYR A 228 17.66 2.29 2.65
C TYR A 228 18.24 3.63 2.18
N ARG A 229 17.56 4.27 1.23
CA ARG A 229 17.75 5.69 0.91
C ARG A 229 16.71 6.52 1.61
#